data_595ed92be8f8c727ce2657b8b759936a
#
_entry.id   595ed92be8f8c727ce2657b8b759936a
#
_cell.length_a   1.000
_cell.length_b   1.000
_cell.length_c   1.000
_cell.angle_alpha   90.00
_cell.angle_beta   90.00
_cell.angle_gamma   90.00
#
_symmetry.space_group_name_H-M   'P 1'
#
loop_
_entity.id
_entity.type
_entity.pdbx_description
1 polymer ?
#
loop_
_entity_poly.entity_id
_entity_poly.type
_entity_poly.pdbx_seq_one_letter_code
_entity_poly.pdbx_strand_id
1 'polypeptide(L)'
;MEETLNQKQLFLRKNILSKGYNADDFMNFLHSKKGESGLDLNNWTMNELSSVVSEFTNQNENENNNNNSSKKDTNLESDEYYEQMCLEKLKEQKQKEQKEYEKCSKIENSELSKSNNIEIKISLPEKRDKGIFSKSFTSYLVETFPFQYQVRKRFSDFEWLQNIISSQFINYVIPPMPHKNYGDRFTEALILKRTRMLKKFLEGILIHPTMKHCKVLYEFLSVNSDEDFEEVKKKYENANTINEKKFLEGIKTLDGNIKISVNKEKEIYLMNIKDNAEINESIIKRITKSYKNLIDLMHSVSDKMKEISELWKLMHEKSLKYYETINVTESYKIMNKLMEDLSNFENKKIEMMNNNIREYFRYIKNEFHSMKDLAAKVDTNKDIYNKALEKLNTNKENLFKQQDLTLWGLSENDLKHKDVFLKNKDLAFSKMFPEESKNVLDLKNIYGVYLNSLINEYERIRLLNGKRHKENISRFIKLLSESLTELHISVADQAAYFDEVKDEEEFNNDNQFDNNNQNINNQYNNNNQFDYDNQFDNNNQFNNNNNNQFNNNNSYGNNTNNTQFNNQYDNNNYNNRMNNNQYGRNDNDFYNNNKAQYGNRNYDQGGGNRNRRGF
;
A
#
# COMPACT_ATOMS: atom_id res chain seq x y z
N MET A 1 -41.70 -24.20 6.87
CA MET A 1 -42.21 -25.57 6.84
C MET A 1 -41.27 -26.53 6.11
N GLU A 2 -40.77 -26.22 4.93
CA GLU A 2 -39.80 -27.08 4.20
C GLU A 2 -38.49 -27.30 4.95
N GLU A 3 -37.95 -26.28 5.61
CA GLU A 3 -36.69 -26.38 6.36
C GLU A 3 -36.81 -27.28 7.61
N THR A 4 -37.93 -27.25 8.29
CA THR A 4 -38.26 -28.16 9.44
C THR A 4 -38.52 -29.58 9.00
N LEU A 5 -39.14 -29.79 7.85
CA LEU A 5 -39.35 -31.10 7.28
C LEU A 5 -38.02 -31.75 6.87
N ASN A 6 -37.11 -30.97 6.30
CA ASN A 6 -35.78 -31.43 5.91
C ASN A 6 -34.93 -31.85 7.13
N GLN A 7 -35.05 -31.12 8.26
CA GLN A 7 -34.40 -31.49 9.53
C GLN A 7 -34.93 -32.79 10.10
N LYS A 8 -36.23 -33.02 10.05
CA LYS A 8 -36.86 -34.28 10.53
C LYS A 8 -36.45 -35.46 9.67
N GLN A 9 -36.43 -35.31 8.35
CA GLN A 9 -35.93 -36.32 7.42
C GLN A 9 -34.47 -36.66 7.64
N LEU A 10 -33.62 -35.68 7.86
CA LEU A 10 -32.21 -35.87 8.19
C LEU A 10 -32.02 -36.60 9.52
N PHE A 11 -32.82 -36.22 10.53
CA PHE A 11 -32.81 -36.89 11.84
C PHE A 11 -33.19 -38.37 11.74
N LEU A 12 -34.24 -38.70 10.99
CA LEU A 12 -34.66 -40.08 10.77
C LEU A 12 -33.61 -40.86 9.96
N ARG A 13 -33.08 -40.28 8.90
CA ARG A 13 -32.02 -40.88 8.12
C ARG A 13 -30.79 -41.21 8.97
N LYS A 14 -30.44 -40.32 9.90
CA LYS A 14 -29.30 -40.49 10.82
C LYS A 14 -29.55 -41.54 11.91
N ASN A 15 -30.77 -41.65 12.45
CA ASN A 15 -31.02 -42.49 13.62
C ASN A 15 -31.71 -43.82 13.31
N ILE A 16 -32.30 -43.99 12.14
CA ILE A 16 -32.99 -45.19 11.71
C ILE A 16 -32.24 -45.84 10.53
N LEU A 17 -32.17 -45.19 9.38
CA LEU A 17 -31.61 -45.79 8.16
C LEU A 17 -30.11 -46.05 8.25
N SER A 18 -29.32 -45.13 8.84
CA SER A 18 -27.87 -45.32 8.99
C SER A 18 -27.49 -46.36 10.05
N LYS A 19 -28.43 -46.77 10.92
CA LYS A 19 -28.26 -47.84 11.90
C LYS A 19 -28.77 -49.22 11.38
N GLY A 20 -29.17 -49.26 10.10
CA GLY A 20 -29.60 -50.51 9.46
C GLY A 20 -31.03 -50.96 9.78
N TYR A 21 -31.84 -50.11 10.42
CA TYR A 21 -33.25 -50.44 10.66
C TYR A 21 -34.07 -50.30 9.38
N ASN A 22 -35.07 -51.20 9.21
CA ASN A 22 -35.96 -51.15 8.06
C ASN A 22 -36.87 -49.90 8.14
N ALA A 23 -36.94 -49.15 7.04
CA ALA A 23 -37.76 -47.93 6.95
C ALA A 23 -39.25 -48.23 7.09
N ASP A 24 -39.72 -49.31 6.50
CA ASP A 24 -41.14 -49.72 6.53
C ASP A 24 -41.58 -50.15 7.96
N ASP A 25 -40.72 -50.83 8.68
CA ASP A 25 -40.97 -51.20 10.07
C ASP A 25 -41.07 -50.00 10.99
N PHE A 26 -40.19 -49.00 10.76
CA PHE A 26 -40.25 -47.77 11.50
C PHE A 26 -41.49 -46.92 11.13
N MET A 27 -41.88 -46.86 9.86
CA MET A 27 -43.11 -46.17 9.44
C MET A 27 -44.35 -46.85 10.03
N ASN A 28 -44.39 -48.18 10.06
CA ASN A 28 -45.47 -48.96 10.75
C ASN A 28 -45.48 -48.60 12.25
N PHE A 29 -44.33 -48.45 12.88
CA PHE A 29 -44.26 -48.08 14.29
C PHE A 29 -44.76 -46.61 14.51
N LEU A 30 -44.43 -45.66 13.63
CA LEU A 30 -44.99 -44.34 13.65
C LEU A 30 -46.50 -44.32 13.50
N HIS A 31 -47.02 -45.16 12.59
CA HIS A 31 -48.46 -45.36 12.38
C HIS A 31 -49.15 -45.88 13.63
N SER A 32 -48.54 -46.85 14.32
CA SER A 32 -49.10 -47.44 15.58
C SER A 32 -49.19 -46.37 16.70
N LYS A 33 -48.34 -45.33 16.70
CA LYS A 33 -48.31 -44.29 17.71
C LYS A 33 -49.31 -43.15 17.50
N LYS A 34 -49.57 -42.76 16.24
CA LYS A 34 -50.45 -41.64 15.90
C LYS A 34 -51.49 -41.97 14.79
N GLY A 35 -51.71 -43.23 14.45
CA GLY A 35 -52.59 -43.64 13.36
C GLY A 35 -52.12 -43.12 12.00
N GLU A 36 -53.06 -42.89 11.06
CA GLU A 36 -52.70 -42.38 9.72
C GLU A 36 -51.93 -41.05 9.73
N SER A 37 -52.19 -40.18 10.73
CA SER A 37 -51.45 -38.93 10.89
C SER A 37 -50.00 -39.14 11.29
N GLY A 38 -49.63 -40.32 11.80
CA GLY A 38 -48.26 -40.69 12.16
C GLY A 38 -47.32 -40.88 10.96
N LEU A 39 -47.88 -41.11 9.77
CA LEU A 39 -47.11 -41.24 8.53
C LEU A 39 -46.66 -39.90 7.95
N ASP A 40 -47.28 -38.79 8.35
CA ASP A 40 -46.85 -37.45 7.94
C ASP A 40 -45.91 -36.83 9.00
N LEU A 41 -44.64 -36.65 8.64
CA LEU A 41 -43.62 -36.05 9.50
C LEU A 41 -43.94 -34.63 9.97
N ASN A 42 -44.82 -33.90 9.26
CA ASN A 42 -45.28 -32.60 9.69
C ASN A 42 -46.07 -32.63 11.01
N ASN A 43 -46.70 -33.72 11.31
CA ASN A 43 -47.51 -33.92 12.51
C ASN A 43 -46.71 -34.27 13.79
N TRP A 44 -45.37 -34.32 13.68
CA TRP A 44 -44.48 -34.63 14.77
C TRP A 44 -43.65 -33.40 15.18
N THR A 45 -43.49 -33.16 16.47
CA THR A 45 -42.40 -32.27 16.96
C THR A 45 -41.09 -33.05 16.98
N MET A 46 -39.94 -32.31 16.96
CA MET A 46 -38.62 -32.97 17.04
C MET A 46 -38.43 -33.78 18.34
N ASN A 47 -39.02 -33.32 19.46
CA ASN A 47 -38.96 -34.02 20.74
C ASN A 47 -39.77 -35.33 20.72
N GLU A 48 -40.99 -35.33 20.18
CA GLU A 48 -41.82 -36.50 20.01
C GLU A 48 -41.14 -37.52 19.07
N LEU A 49 -40.58 -37.03 17.94
CA LEU A 49 -39.88 -37.88 16.98
C LEU A 49 -38.63 -38.52 17.61
N SER A 50 -37.87 -37.75 18.41
CA SER A 50 -36.70 -38.28 19.14
C SER A 50 -37.09 -39.33 20.18
N SER A 51 -38.18 -39.12 20.91
CA SER A 51 -38.70 -40.10 21.89
C SER A 51 -39.10 -41.39 21.23
N VAL A 52 -39.86 -41.34 20.12
CA VAL A 52 -40.33 -42.50 19.39
C VAL A 52 -39.20 -43.24 18.70
N VAL A 53 -38.20 -42.55 18.16
CA VAL A 53 -36.99 -43.18 17.60
C VAL A 53 -36.23 -43.94 18.70
N SER A 54 -36.08 -43.38 19.89
CA SER A 54 -35.43 -44.06 21.02
C SER A 54 -36.19 -45.28 21.47
N GLU A 55 -37.52 -45.20 21.51
CA GLU A 55 -38.40 -46.34 21.87
C GLU A 55 -38.31 -47.47 20.85
N PHE A 56 -38.36 -47.17 19.56
CA PHE A 56 -38.22 -48.13 18.46
C PHE A 56 -36.85 -48.82 18.48
N THR A 57 -35.76 -48.04 18.65
CA THR A 57 -34.41 -48.61 18.69
C THR A 57 -34.19 -49.50 19.90
N ASN A 58 -34.70 -49.12 21.08
CA ASN A 58 -34.61 -49.95 22.29
C ASN A 58 -35.43 -51.27 22.19
N GLN A 59 -36.59 -51.24 21.54
CA GLN A 59 -37.37 -52.48 21.29
C GLN A 59 -36.64 -53.45 20.37
N ASN A 60 -36.07 -52.93 19.26
CA ASN A 60 -35.34 -53.76 18.31
C ASN A 60 -33.99 -54.30 18.85
N GLU A 61 -33.30 -53.51 19.74
CA GLU A 61 -32.08 -53.96 20.43
C GLU A 61 -32.39 -55.12 21.43
N ASN A 62 -33.54 -55.09 22.09
CA ASN A 62 -34.00 -56.20 23.00
C ASN A 62 -34.42 -57.45 22.26
N GLU A 63 -35.02 -57.38 21.07
CA GLU A 63 -35.36 -58.48 20.23
C GLU A 63 -34.13 -59.13 19.57
N ASN A 64 -33.10 -58.36 19.20
CA ASN A 64 -31.86 -58.87 18.62
C ASN A 64 -30.96 -59.61 19.63
N ASN A 65 -31.06 -59.29 20.93
CA ASN A 65 -30.28 -59.98 21.96
C ASN A 65 -30.77 -61.40 22.24
N ASN A 66 -31.98 -61.78 21.78
CA ASN A 66 -32.54 -63.17 21.99
C ASN A 66 -32.28 -64.13 20.83
N ASN A 67 -31.73 -63.74 19.70
CA ASN A 67 -31.58 -64.56 18.50
C ASN A 67 -30.13 -64.75 17.98
N ASN A 68 -29.09 -64.58 18.80
CA ASN A 68 -27.72 -64.78 18.35
C ASN A 68 -27.10 -66.08 18.83
N SER A 69 -27.41 -67.18 18.09
CA SER A 69 -26.55 -68.36 18.01
C SER A 69 -26.33 -68.75 16.54
N SER A 70 -25.55 -68.03 15.79
CA SER A 70 -24.80 -68.53 14.63
C SER A 70 -23.68 -67.52 14.26
N LYS A 71 -22.47 -67.91 14.68
CA LYS A 71 -21.24 -67.26 14.29
C LYS A 71 -20.95 -67.55 12.82
N LYS A 72 -20.93 -66.50 11.95
CA LYS A 72 -19.98 -66.40 10.78
C LYS A 72 -20.26 -65.28 9.80
N ASP A 73 -20.56 -64.01 10.24
CA ASP A 73 -20.42 -62.81 9.33
C ASP A 73 -20.14 -61.54 10.06
N THR A 74 -19.49 -61.58 11.21
CA THR A 74 -19.33 -60.48 12.14
C THR A 74 -18.18 -59.49 11.78
N ASN A 75 -17.38 -59.77 10.73
CA ASN A 75 -16.24 -58.91 10.42
C ASN A 75 -16.55 -57.80 9.39
N LEU A 76 -17.49 -58.02 8.43
CA LEU A 76 -17.79 -57.00 7.40
C LEU A 76 -18.64 -55.86 7.95
N GLU A 77 -19.70 -56.14 8.73
CA GLU A 77 -20.49 -55.09 9.40
C GLU A 77 -19.69 -54.29 10.43
N SER A 78 -18.72 -54.93 11.09
CA SER A 78 -17.84 -54.25 12.03
C SER A 78 -16.85 -53.31 11.34
N ASP A 79 -16.38 -53.63 10.13
CA ASP A 79 -15.43 -52.82 9.35
C ASP A 79 -16.12 -51.58 8.75
N GLU A 80 -17.34 -51.73 8.21
CA GLU A 80 -18.12 -50.57 7.71
C GLU A 80 -18.50 -49.60 8.84
N TYR A 81 -18.91 -50.13 9.99
CA TYR A 81 -19.19 -49.31 11.17
C TYR A 81 -17.93 -48.58 11.67
N TYR A 82 -16.80 -49.28 11.73
CA TYR A 82 -15.53 -48.72 12.13
C TYR A 82 -15.06 -47.60 11.16
N GLU A 83 -15.21 -47.82 9.86
CA GLU A 83 -14.89 -46.83 8.82
C GLU A 83 -15.75 -45.58 8.99
N GLN A 84 -17.06 -45.71 9.14
CA GLN A 84 -17.97 -44.57 9.34
C GLN A 84 -17.64 -43.78 10.61
N MET A 85 -17.38 -44.47 11.72
CA MET A 85 -16.97 -43.83 12.97
C MET A 85 -15.66 -43.05 12.82
N CYS A 86 -14.68 -43.60 12.13
CA CYS A 86 -13.42 -42.95 11.86
C CYS A 86 -13.57 -41.73 10.94
N LEU A 87 -14.39 -41.82 9.90
CA LEU A 87 -14.71 -40.73 8.99
C LEU A 87 -15.47 -39.59 9.70
N GLU A 88 -16.40 -39.90 10.59
CA GLU A 88 -17.15 -38.90 11.35
C GLU A 88 -16.22 -38.14 12.31
N LYS A 89 -15.38 -38.87 13.06
CA LYS A 89 -14.37 -38.27 13.93
C LYS A 89 -13.40 -37.37 13.14
N LEU A 90 -12.96 -37.81 11.96
CA LEU A 90 -12.08 -37.04 11.09
C LEU A 90 -12.77 -35.77 10.57
N LYS A 91 -14.05 -35.82 10.24
CA LYS A 91 -14.85 -34.65 9.83
C LYS A 91 -15.03 -33.67 10.98
N GLU A 92 -15.37 -34.13 12.17
CA GLU A 92 -15.52 -33.30 13.35
C GLU A 92 -14.20 -32.62 13.73
N GLN A 93 -13.09 -33.36 13.69
CA GLN A 93 -11.77 -32.84 13.95
C GLN A 93 -11.41 -31.73 12.93
N LYS A 94 -11.59 -31.97 11.63
CA LYS A 94 -11.34 -30.98 10.57
C LYS A 94 -12.21 -29.73 10.73
N GLN A 95 -13.48 -29.87 11.12
CA GLN A 95 -14.35 -28.70 11.36
C GLN A 95 -13.93 -27.93 12.60
N LYS A 96 -13.46 -28.58 13.64
CA LYS A 96 -12.99 -27.97 14.87
C LYS A 96 -11.69 -27.22 14.64
N GLU A 97 -10.74 -27.84 13.96
CA GLU A 97 -9.49 -27.24 13.53
C GLU A 97 -9.73 -26.00 12.64
N GLN A 98 -10.63 -26.10 11.65
CA GLN A 98 -10.96 -24.96 10.78
C GLN A 98 -11.51 -23.77 11.58
N LYS A 99 -12.40 -24.01 12.55
CA LYS A 99 -12.93 -22.93 13.41
C LYS A 99 -11.87 -22.32 14.32
N GLU A 100 -10.89 -23.10 14.76
CA GLU A 100 -9.76 -22.59 15.54
C GLU A 100 -8.83 -21.72 14.68
N TYR A 101 -8.60 -22.08 13.42
CA TYR A 101 -7.80 -21.29 12.48
C TYR A 101 -8.46 -19.97 12.07
N GLU A 102 -9.78 -19.85 12.19
CA GLU A 102 -10.48 -18.60 11.93
C GLU A 102 -10.39 -17.61 13.10
N LYS A 103 -9.88 -18.02 14.26
CA LYS A 103 -9.68 -17.17 15.43
C LYS A 103 -8.28 -16.57 15.42
N CYS A 104 -8.20 -15.27 15.65
CA CYS A 104 -6.96 -14.53 15.79
C CYS A 104 -7.03 -13.56 16.97
N SER A 105 -5.95 -12.83 17.23
CA SER A 105 -5.91 -11.86 18.31
C SER A 105 -6.85 -10.68 18.03
N LYS A 106 -7.71 -10.35 19.00
CA LYS A 106 -8.53 -9.14 18.94
C LYS A 106 -7.67 -7.94 19.30
N ILE A 107 -7.77 -6.88 18.50
CA ILE A 107 -7.11 -5.62 18.82
C ILE A 107 -7.85 -4.90 19.94
N GLU A 108 -7.11 -4.41 20.94
CA GLU A 108 -7.67 -3.58 21.98
C GLU A 108 -7.94 -2.18 21.44
N ASN A 109 -9.14 -1.65 21.70
CA ASN A 109 -9.48 -0.29 21.31
C ASN A 109 -8.65 0.71 22.12
N SER A 110 -7.93 1.59 21.42
CA SER A 110 -7.26 2.75 22.00
C SER A 110 -8.24 3.93 22.17
N GLU A 111 -7.81 4.99 22.86
CA GLU A 111 -8.57 6.25 22.95
C GLU A 111 -8.91 6.82 21.58
N LEU A 112 -8.05 6.61 20.57
CA LEU A 112 -8.28 7.04 19.18
C LEU A 112 -9.55 6.42 18.57
N SER A 113 -9.99 5.28 19.08
CA SER A 113 -11.21 4.59 18.62
C SER A 113 -12.49 5.35 18.91
N LYS A 114 -12.45 6.31 19.85
CA LYS A 114 -13.61 7.11 20.27
C LYS A 114 -14.02 8.16 19.22
N SER A 115 -13.15 8.48 18.27
CA SER A 115 -13.44 9.45 17.21
C SER A 115 -13.32 8.83 15.82
N ASN A 116 -14.29 9.14 14.96
CA ASN A 116 -14.24 8.76 13.55
C ASN A 116 -13.53 9.80 12.67
N ASN A 117 -13.45 11.05 13.15
CA ASN A 117 -12.80 12.15 12.44
C ASN A 117 -11.57 12.59 13.23
N ILE A 118 -10.43 11.99 12.93
CA ILE A 118 -9.15 12.38 13.52
C ILE A 118 -8.37 13.15 12.47
N GLU A 119 -8.01 14.37 12.78
CA GLU A 119 -7.18 15.22 11.95
C GLU A 119 -5.77 15.32 12.54
N ILE A 120 -4.76 15.20 11.67
CA ILE A 120 -3.36 15.37 12.02
C ILE A 120 -2.84 16.66 11.35
N LYS A 121 -2.19 17.49 12.15
CA LYS A 121 -1.40 18.61 11.64
C LYS A 121 0.06 18.40 12.03
N ILE A 122 0.96 18.49 11.06
CA ILE A 122 2.41 18.45 11.28
C ILE A 122 2.96 19.82 10.88
N SER A 123 3.60 20.49 11.83
CA SER A 123 4.04 21.88 11.68
C SER A 123 5.35 22.14 12.44
N LEU A 124 5.80 23.37 12.43
CA LEU A 124 6.91 23.92 13.20
C LEU A 124 8.14 22.98 13.21
N PRO A 125 8.74 22.71 12.03
CA PRO A 125 10.01 21.99 11.99
C PRO A 125 11.06 22.81 12.72
N GLU A 126 11.75 22.17 13.68
CA GLU A 126 12.75 22.80 14.53
C GLU A 126 14.03 21.98 14.50
N LYS A 127 15.16 22.65 14.21
CA LYS A 127 16.47 22.04 14.33
C LYS A 127 16.84 21.97 15.81
N ARG A 128 17.11 20.77 16.31
CA ARG A 128 17.55 20.52 17.69
C ARG A 128 18.93 19.89 17.71
N ASP A 129 19.75 20.36 18.61
CA ASP A 129 21.10 19.85 18.89
C ASP A 129 21.09 19.10 20.22
N LYS A 130 21.50 17.83 20.21
CA LYS A 130 21.66 17.00 21.43
C LYS A 130 23.09 17.07 21.98
N GLY A 131 23.60 18.29 22.32
CA GLY A 131 24.92 18.46 22.93
C GLY A 131 26.11 18.23 21.97
N ILE A 132 27.32 18.36 22.50
CA ILE A 132 28.59 18.48 21.72
C ILE A 132 28.94 17.21 20.92
N PHE A 133 28.40 16.04 21.30
CA PHE A 133 28.73 14.74 20.68
C PHE A 133 27.60 14.11 19.86
N SER A 134 26.44 14.76 19.71
CA SER A 134 25.32 14.19 18.97
C SER A 134 25.01 15.01 17.72
N LYS A 135 24.63 14.29 16.61
CA LYS A 135 24.23 14.94 15.36
C LYS A 135 22.93 15.70 15.56
N SER A 136 22.87 16.95 15.08
CA SER A 136 21.63 17.73 15.01
C SER A 136 20.55 17.02 14.19
N PHE A 137 19.30 17.21 14.54
CA PHE A 137 18.13 16.61 13.87
C PHE A 137 16.99 17.61 13.78
N THR A 138 16.04 17.35 12.86
CA THR A 138 14.80 18.12 12.76
C THR A 138 13.71 17.39 13.54
N SER A 139 13.05 18.08 14.48
CA SER A 139 11.82 17.66 15.15
C SER A 139 10.62 18.36 14.51
N TYR A 140 9.49 17.70 14.52
CA TYR A 140 8.20 18.18 13.99
C TYR A 140 7.17 18.19 15.10
N LEU A 141 6.37 19.24 15.20
CA LEU A 141 5.20 19.29 16.07
C LEU A 141 4.08 18.50 15.39
N VAL A 142 3.57 17.47 16.08
CA VAL A 142 2.42 16.67 15.66
C VAL A 142 1.25 17.01 16.54
N GLU A 143 0.20 17.57 15.98
CA GLU A 143 -1.06 17.94 16.64
C GLU A 143 -2.15 16.98 16.17
N THR A 144 -2.96 16.46 17.13
CA THR A 144 -4.01 15.47 16.86
C THR A 144 -5.35 15.97 17.38
N PHE A 145 -6.31 16.20 16.49
CA PHE A 145 -7.65 16.68 16.81
C PHE A 145 -8.69 15.55 16.66
N PRO A 146 -9.76 15.52 17.45
CA PRO A 146 -10.17 16.50 18.48
C PRO A 146 -9.50 16.34 19.86
N PHE A 147 -8.56 15.39 20.01
CA PHE A 147 -7.96 15.03 21.31
C PHE A 147 -7.02 16.12 21.86
N GLN A 148 -6.63 17.10 21.06
CA GLN A 148 -5.68 18.18 21.40
C GLN A 148 -4.31 17.69 21.87
N TYR A 149 -3.89 16.49 21.41
CA TYR A 149 -2.55 16.00 21.71
C TYR A 149 -1.53 16.81 20.89
N GLN A 150 -0.44 17.22 21.56
CA GLN A 150 0.67 17.93 20.95
C GLN A 150 1.97 17.25 21.36
N VAL A 151 2.65 16.65 20.42
CA VAL A 151 3.91 15.93 20.68
C VAL A 151 4.97 16.35 19.66
N ARG A 152 6.23 16.36 20.08
CA ARG A 152 7.36 16.57 19.16
C ARG A 152 8.03 15.24 18.85
N LYS A 153 8.14 14.94 17.55
CA LYS A 153 8.72 13.71 17.04
C LYS A 153 9.77 14.01 15.96
N ARG A 154 10.88 13.27 15.95
CA ARG A 154 11.91 13.33 14.90
C ARG A 154 11.64 12.27 13.83
N PHE A 155 12.28 12.39 12.67
CA PHE A 155 12.10 11.46 11.55
C PHE A 155 12.30 9.98 11.96
N SER A 156 13.32 9.68 12.79
CA SER A 156 13.57 8.32 13.30
C SER A 156 12.46 7.76 14.19
N ASP A 157 11.66 8.61 14.84
CA ASP A 157 10.53 8.15 15.64
C ASP A 157 9.38 7.66 14.75
N PHE A 158 9.19 8.29 13.58
CA PHE A 158 8.27 7.79 12.55
C PHE A 158 8.78 6.50 11.91
N GLU A 159 10.10 6.36 11.66
CA GLU A 159 10.70 5.10 11.22
C GLU A 159 10.45 3.98 12.24
N TRP A 160 10.65 4.28 13.53
CA TRP A 160 10.34 3.34 14.60
C TRP A 160 8.87 2.94 14.60
N LEU A 161 7.93 3.91 14.52
CA LEU A 161 6.50 3.62 14.45
C LEU A 161 6.16 2.74 13.24
N GLN A 162 6.71 3.03 12.06
CA GLN A 162 6.51 2.23 10.86
C GLN A 162 6.97 0.79 11.07
N ASN A 163 8.15 0.58 11.66
CA ASN A 163 8.71 -0.74 11.92
C ASN A 163 7.81 -1.54 12.89
N ILE A 164 7.35 -0.91 13.98
CA ILE A 164 6.46 -1.57 14.94
C ILE A 164 5.11 -1.92 14.30
N ILE A 165 4.50 -0.99 13.56
CA ILE A 165 3.24 -1.26 12.85
C ILE A 165 3.44 -2.37 11.82
N SER A 166 4.55 -2.37 11.07
CA SER A 166 4.86 -3.42 10.10
C SER A 166 5.02 -4.80 10.73
N SER A 167 5.55 -4.87 11.94
CA SER A 167 5.69 -6.12 12.69
C SER A 167 4.37 -6.61 13.31
N GLN A 168 3.47 -5.69 13.69
CA GLN A 168 2.17 -6.03 14.27
C GLN A 168 1.09 -6.32 13.22
N PHE A 169 1.22 -5.75 12.02
CA PHE A 169 0.23 -5.83 10.94
C PHE A 169 0.86 -6.43 9.68
N ILE A 170 1.46 -7.61 9.82
CA ILE A 170 2.24 -8.29 8.76
C ILE A 170 1.45 -8.64 7.51
N ASN A 171 0.13 -8.75 7.64
CA ASN A 171 -0.83 -9.10 6.59
C ASN A 171 -1.55 -7.89 5.99
N TYR A 172 -1.13 -6.65 6.31
CA TYR A 172 -1.72 -5.43 5.77
C TYR A 172 -0.71 -4.63 4.94
N VAL A 173 -1.23 -3.78 4.07
CA VAL A 173 -0.43 -2.79 3.34
C VAL A 173 -0.15 -1.60 4.23
N ILE A 174 1.12 -1.42 4.60
CA ILE A 174 1.54 -0.32 5.46
C ILE A 174 1.65 0.97 4.65
N PRO A 175 1.06 2.11 5.11
CA PRO A 175 1.21 3.39 4.44
C PRO A 175 2.67 3.77 4.20
N PRO A 176 3.02 4.32 3.02
CA PRO A 176 4.40 4.60 2.69
C PRO A 176 4.98 5.80 3.46
N MET A 177 6.21 5.64 3.90
CA MET A 177 7.03 6.69 4.50
C MET A 177 7.94 7.40 3.48
N PRO A 178 8.37 8.65 3.72
CA PRO A 178 9.42 9.28 2.91
C PRO A 178 10.75 8.52 3.05
N HIS A 179 11.47 8.37 1.94
CA HIS A 179 12.78 7.74 1.97
C HIS A 179 13.78 8.52 2.82
N LYS A 180 14.67 7.80 3.48
CA LYS A 180 15.78 8.38 4.25
C LYS A 180 16.81 8.98 3.30
N ASN A 181 16.90 10.31 3.28
CA ASN A 181 17.96 11.01 2.55
C ASN A 181 19.18 11.20 3.46
N TYR A 182 20.34 10.79 2.96
CA TYR A 182 21.61 10.93 3.67
C TYR A 182 22.37 12.22 3.33
N GLY A 183 21.86 13.02 2.36
CA GLY A 183 22.42 14.33 1.97
C GLY A 183 22.05 15.46 2.93
N ASP A 184 22.00 16.69 2.43
CA ASP A 184 21.66 17.87 3.23
C ASP A 184 20.24 17.74 3.83
N ARG A 185 20.19 17.49 5.15
CA ARG A 185 18.97 17.15 5.90
C ARG A 185 18.16 18.37 6.31
N PHE A 186 18.72 19.55 6.12
CA PHE A 186 18.20 20.80 6.66
C PHE A 186 17.73 21.77 5.58
N THR A 187 17.73 21.37 4.31
CA THR A 187 17.12 22.19 3.25
C THR A 187 15.63 22.34 3.49
N GLU A 188 15.13 23.55 3.37
CA GLU A 188 13.71 23.88 3.55
C GLU A 188 12.81 23.00 2.67
N ALA A 189 13.16 22.82 1.41
CA ALA A 189 12.43 21.99 0.45
C ALA A 189 12.32 20.54 0.94
N LEU A 190 13.39 19.96 1.51
CA LEU A 190 13.35 18.60 2.06
C LEU A 190 12.50 18.52 3.32
N ILE A 191 12.59 19.52 4.20
CA ILE A 191 11.80 19.61 5.43
C ILE A 191 10.31 19.68 5.10
N LEU A 192 9.90 20.59 4.21
CA LEU A 192 8.51 20.74 3.76
C LEU A 192 7.98 19.45 3.10
N LYS A 193 8.79 18.81 2.26
CA LYS A 193 8.45 17.53 1.66
C LYS A 193 8.24 16.44 2.72
N ARG A 194 9.14 16.32 3.72
CA ARG A 194 9.00 15.37 4.82
C ARG A 194 7.75 15.63 5.63
N THR A 195 7.49 16.87 6.02
CA THR A 195 6.28 17.28 6.76
C THR A 195 5.02 16.77 6.06
N ARG A 196 4.89 17.01 4.75
CA ARG A 196 3.73 16.54 3.97
C ARG A 196 3.62 15.01 3.92
N MET A 197 4.74 14.31 3.70
CA MET A 197 4.71 12.85 3.60
C MET A 197 4.50 12.16 4.95
N LEU A 198 5.07 12.69 6.03
CA LEU A 198 4.83 12.19 7.39
C LEU A 198 3.37 12.37 7.80
N LYS A 199 2.74 13.51 7.42
CA LYS A 199 1.31 13.72 7.59
C LYS A 199 0.50 12.64 6.86
N LYS A 200 0.77 12.38 5.59
CA LYS A 200 0.09 11.34 4.80
C LYS A 200 0.29 9.94 5.36
N PHE A 201 1.47 9.65 5.92
CA PHE A 201 1.73 8.38 6.60
C PHE A 201 0.82 8.17 7.82
N LEU A 202 0.73 9.16 8.72
CA LEU A 202 -0.15 9.08 9.89
C LEU A 202 -1.62 9.05 9.48
N GLU A 203 -2.05 9.89 8.54
CA GLU A 203 -3.41 9.88 7.99
C GLU A 203 -3.75 8.51 7.39
N GLY A 204 -2.80 7.88 6.67
CA GLY A 204 -2.98 6.55 6.11
C GLY A 204 -3.23 5.47 7.17
N ILE A 205 -2.54 5.54 8.32
CA ILE A 205 -2.78 4.64 9.46
C ILE A 205 -4.13 4.93 10.12
N LEU A 206 -4.47 6.21 10.32
CA LEU A 206 -5.72 6.63 10.98
C LEU A 206 -6.98 6.33 10.15
N ILE A 207 -6.87 6.33 8.82
CA ILE A 207 -7.98 5.95 7.92
C ILE A 207 -8.13 4.42 7.86
N HIS A 208 -7.09 3.65 8.20
CA HIS A 208 -7.15 2.21 8.14
C HIS A 208 -8.06 1.65 9.25
N PRO A 209 -9.08 0.85 8.92
CA PRO A 209 -10.10 0.42 9.88
C PRO A 209 -9.52 -0.33 11.09
N THR A 210 -8.44 -1.07 10.92
CA THR A 210 -7.81 -1.87 11.97
C THR A 210 -6.62 -1.16 12.63
N MET A 211 -5.69 -0.60 11.84
CA MET A 211 -4.45 -0.01 12.38
C MET A 211 -4.70 1.21 13.27
N LYS A 212 -5.76 2.00 13.03
CA LYS A 212 -6.10 3.17 13.86
C LYS A 212 -6.32 2.83 15.33
N HIS A 213 -6.68 1.59 15.64
CA HIS A 213 -6.97 1.13 17.00
C HIS A 213 -5.72 0.69 17.76
N CYS A 214 -4.55 0.60 17.10
CA CYS A 214 -3.37 0.07 17.76
C CYS A 214 -2.85 1.00 18.87
N LYS A 215 -2.47 0.40 19.99
CA LYS A 215 -1.99 1.11 21.18
C LYS A 215 -0.70 1.88 20.91
N VAL A 216 0.19 1.34 20.07
CA VAL A 216 1.45 2.01 19.71
C VAL A 216 1.23 3.35 19.00
N LEU A 217 0.21 3.45 18.14
CA LEU A 217 -0.15 4.71 17.48
C LEU A 217 -0.66 5.74 18.51
N TYR A 218 -1.52 5.30 19.42
CA TYR A 218 -2.00 6.14 20.53
C TYR A 218 -0.83 6.69 21.37
N GLU A 219 0.07 5.81 21.83
CA GLU A 219 1.24 6.20 22.62
C GLU A 219 2.18 7.13 21.85
N PHE A 220 2.36 6.90 20.53
CA PHE A 220 3.13 7.79 19.66
C PHE A 220 2.55 9.21 19.57
N LEU A 221 1.21 9.34 19.51
CA LEU A 221 0.51 10.61 19.35
C LEU A 221 0.25 11.33 20.67
N SER A 222 0.24 10.63 21.82
CA SER A 222 -0.15 11.20 23.12
C SER A 222 1.03 11.44 24.08
N VAL A 223 2.11 10.64 23.99
CA VAL A 223 3.24 10.76 24.92
C VAL A 223 4.15 11.91 24.51
N ASN A 224 4.18 12.96 25.35
CA ASN A 224 4.85 14.23 25.05
C ASN A 224 6.31 14.30 25.55
N SER A 225 6.64 13.65 26.69
CA SER A 225 8.00 13.63 27.25
C SER A 225 8.92 12.72 26.41
N ASP A 226 10.14 13.16 26.15
CA ASP A 226 11.15 12.36 25.42
C ASP A 226 11.55 11.12 26.24
N GLU A 227 11.62 11.24 27.58
CA GLU A 227 11.96 10.16 28.50
C GLU A 227 10.89 9.06 28.51
N ASP A 228 9.63 9.43 28.69
CA ASP A 228 8.49 8.50 28.67
C ASP A 228 8.37 7.83 27.29
N PHE A 229 8.66 8.55 26.22
CA PHE A 229 8.62 7.99 24.87
C PHE A 229 9.76 6.97 24.62
N GLU A 230 10.95 7.17 25.19
CA GLU A 230 12.02 6.16 25.13
C GLU A 230 11.63 4.90 25.93
N GLU A 231 10.87 5.01 27.04
CA GLU A 231 10.32 3.84 27.74
C GLU A 231 9.28 3.11 26.87
N VAL A 232 8.41 3.84 26.17
CA VAL A 232 7.49 3.26 25.20
C VAL A 232 8.26 2.48 24.12
N LYS A 233 9.35 3.02 23.60
CA LYS A 233 10.17 2.32 22.59
C LYS A 233 10.73 1.01 23.12
N LYS A 234 11.33 1.02 24.30
CA LYS A 234 11.90 -0.18 24.96
C LYS A 234 10.85 -1.27 25.16
N LYS A 235 9.63 -0.89 25.55
CA LYS A 235 8.50 -1.82 25.71
C LYS A 235 8.18 -2.58 24.43
N TYR A 236 8.20 -1.90 23.27
CA TYR A 236 7.87 -2.52 21.99
C TYR A 236 9.05 -3.25 21.34
N GLU A 237 10.30 -2.88 21.61
CA GLU A 237 11.49 -3.58 21.11
C GLU A 237 11.56 -5.03 21.61
N ASN A 238 11.16 -5.27 22.85
CA ASN A 238 11.15 -6.60 23.46
C ASN A 238 9.96 -7.48 23.03
N ALA A 239 8.93 -6.90 22.40
CA ALA A 239 7.69 -7.60 22.06
C ALA A 239 7.65 -8.11 20.59
N ASN A 240 8.68 -7.89 19.79
CA ASN A 240 8.58 -7.89 18.32
C ASN A 240 8.89 -9.19 17.59
N THR A 241 8.92 -10.35 18.24
CA THR A 241 9.08 -11.63 17.52
C THR A 241 7.74 -12.34 17.39
N ILE A 242 7.10 -12.21 16.20
CA ILE A 242 6.03 -13.14 15.83
C ILE A 242 6.66 -14.51 15.69
N ASN A 243 6.31 -15.40 16.63
CA ASN A 243 6.72 -16.79 16.56
C ASN A 243 6.00 -17.44 15.38
N GLU A 244 6.74 -17.99 14.41
CA GLU A 244 6.15 -18.68 13.23
C GLU A 244 5.18 -19.78 13.64
N LYS A 245 5.41 -20.43 14.78
CA LYS A 245 4.49 -21.46 15.34
C LYS A 245 3.15 -20.90 15.82
N LYS A 246 3.08 -19.55 16.05
CA LYS A 246 1.89 -18.84 16.51
C LYS A 246 1.49 -17.73 15.56
N PHE A 247 1.66 -17.96 14.27
CA PHE A 247 1.41 -16.97 13.23
C PHE A 247 0.04 -16.31 13.37
N LEU A 248 -1.01 -17.11 13.59
CA LEU A 248 -2.38 -16.59 13.71
C LEU A 248 -2.62 -15.78 14.98
N GLU A 249 -1.93 -16.11 16.08
CA GLU A 249 -1.97 -15.30 17.31
C GLU A 249 -1.33 -13.92 17.10
N GLY A 250 -0.40 -13.80 16.15
CA GLY A 250 0.22 -12.54 15.73
C GLY A 250 -0.67 -11.68 14.85
N ILE A 251 -1.70 -12.23 14.21
CA ILE A 251 -2.64 -11.49 13.38
C ILE A 251 -3.65 -10.75 14.27
N LYS A 252 -3.85 -9.45 13.99
CA LYS A 252 -4.76 -8.60 14.76
C LYS A 252 -5.92 -8.13 13.90
N THR A 253 -7.14 -8.38 14.36
CA THR A 253 -8.39 -7.90 13.73
C THR A 253 -9.29 -7.25 14.76
N LEU A 254 -10.34 -6.56 14.33
CA LEU A 254 -11.27 -5.87 15.24
C LEU A 254 -12.17 -6.84 16.00
N ASP A 255 -12.60 -7.91 15.37
CA ASP A 255 -13.52 -8.90 15.90
C ASP A 255 -12.83 -10.19 16.40
N GLY A 256 -11.53 -10.32 16.16
CA GLY A 256 -10.76 -11.52 16.49
C GLY A 256 -11.01 -12.68 15.53
N ASN A 257 -11.56 -12.41 14.34
CA ASN A 257 -11.85 -13.43 13.34
C ASN A 257 -11.15 -13.10 12.01
N ILE A 258 -10.74 -14.15 11.29
CA ILE A 258 -10.13 -14.02 9.97
C ILE A 258 -10.78 -15.04 9.02
N LYS A 259 -11.09 -14.59 7.81
CA LYS A 259 -11.59 -15.51 6.77
C LYS A 259 -10.42 -16.14 6.05
N ILE A 260 -10.37 -17.48 6.09
CA ILE A 260 -9.35 -18.26 5.40
C ILE A 260 -10.04 -19.08 4.31
N SER A 261 -9.87 -18.67 3.06
CA SER A 261 -10.37 -19.43 1.92
C SER A 261 -9.44 -19.26 0.73
N VAL A 262 -9.06 -20.38 0.13
CA VAL A 262 -8.24 -20.44 -1.07
C VAL A 262 -9.05 -21.12 -2.17
N ASN A 263 -9.30 -20.41 -3.28
CA ASN A 263 -9.95 -20.96 -4.45
C ASN A 263 -9.32 -20.40 -5.74
N LYS A 264 -9.62 -21.01 -6.87
CA LYS A 264 -9.09 -20.61 -8.19
C LYS A 264 -9.42 -19.14 -8.54
N GLU A 265 -10.60 -18.67 -8.20
CA GLU A 265 -11.04 -17.29 -8.50
C GLU A 265 -10.15 -16.26 -7.80
N LYS A 266 -9.81 -16.50 -6.52
CA LYS A 266 -8.91 -15.65 -5.75
C LYS A 266 -7.48 -15.68 -6.28
N GLU A 267 -7.01 -16.83 -6.78
CA GLU A 267 -5.70 -16.94 -7.39
C GLU A 267 -5.62 -16.18 -8.72
N ILE A 268 -6.65 -16.23 -9.56
CA ILE A 268 -6.77 -15.41 -10.77
C ILE A 268 -6.82 -13.93 -10.39
N TYR A 269 -7.59 -13.59 -9.37
CA TYR A 269 -7.68 -12.22 -8.89
C TYR A 269 -6.33 -11.69 -8.35
N LEU A 270 -5.55 -12.54 -7.68
CA LEU A 270 -4.17 -12.22 -7.27
C LEU A 270 -3.29 -11.85 -8.47
N MET A 271 -3.37 -12.60 -9.57
CA MET A 271 -2.61 -12.27 -10.79
C MET A 271 -3.02 -10.88 -11.31
N ASN A 272 -4.31 -10.61 -11.40
CA ASN A 272 -4.82 -9.30 -11.84
C ASN A 272 -4.35 -8.15 -10.91
N ILE A 273 -4.29 -8.37 -9.59
CA ILE A 273 -3.78 -7.39 -8.62
C ILE A 273 -2.31 -7.08 -8.89
N LYS A 274 -1.49 -8.10 -9.12
CA LYS A 274 -0.05 -7.96 -9.40
C LYS A 274 0.19 -7.20 -10.70
N ASP A 275 -0.47 -7.60 -11.78
CA ASP A 275 -0.36 -6.95 -13.07
C ASP A 275 -0.80 -5.48 -13.00
N ASN A 276 -1.92 -5.22 -12.33
CA ASN A 276 -2.42 -3.87 -12.10
C ASN A 276 -1.42 -3.01 -11.31
N ALA A 277 -0.84 -3.55 -10.23
CA ALA A 277 0.13 -2.85 -9.40
C ALA A 277 1.41 -2.54 -10.20
N GLU A 278 1.92 -3.46 -10.99
CA GLU A 278 3.14 -3.29 -11.78
C GLU A 278 2.95 -2.27 -12.91
N ILE A 279 1.87 -2.40 -13.68
CA ILE A 279 1.53 -1.48 -14.78
C ILE A 279 1.35 -0.06 -14.23
N ASN A 280 0.54 0.10 -13.18
CA ASN A 280 0.29 1.43 -12.59
C ASN A 280 1.57 2.04 -12.00
N GLU A 281 2.39 1.27 -11.27
CA GLU A 281 3.66 1.76 -10.74
C GLU A 281 4.56 2.27 -11.86
N SER A 282 4.67 1.52 -12.97
CA SER A 282 5.47 1.88 -14.14
C SER A 282 4.97 3.17 -14.80
N ILE A 283 3.66 3.27 -15.06
CA ILE A 283 3.06 4.45 -15.69
C ILE A 283 3.22 5.67 -14.78
N ILE A 284 2.92 5.55 -13.50
CA ILE A 284 3.04 6.66 -12.52
C ILE A 284 4.49 7.12 -12.37
N LYS A 285 5.46 6.20 -12.42
CA LYS A 285 6.89 6.55 -12.45
C LYS A 285 7.23 7.44 -13.66
N ARG A 286 6.69 7.14 -14.84
CA ARG A 286 6.87 7.97 -16.05
C ARG A 286 6.18 9.33 -15.89
N ILE A 287 4.93 9.35 -15.45
CA ILE A 287 4.17 10.59 -15.18
C ILE A 287 4.95 11.50 -14.22
N THR A 288 5.40 10.97 -13.08
CA THR A 288 6.11 11.78 -12.06
C THR A 288 7.46 12.30 -12.54
N LYS A 289 8.15 11.55 -13.44
CA LYS A 289 9.38 12.01 -14.10
C LYS A 289 9.09 13.14 -15.09
N SER A 290 8.05 13.00 -15.93
CA SER A 290 7.64 14.03 -16.90
C SER A 290 7.22 15.33 -16.19
N TYR A 291 6.44 15.24 -15.11
CA TYR A 291 6.10 16.41 -14.30
C TYR A 291 7.34 17.06 -13.65
N LYS A 292 8.33 16.26 -13.21
CA LYS A 292 9.59 16.84 -12.71
C LYS A 292 10.28 17.69 -13.78
N ASN A 293 10.46 17.12 -14.98
CA ASN A 293 11.13 17.82 -16.08
C ASN A 293 10.36 19.09 -16.49
N LEU A 294 9.01 19.02 -16.53
CA LEU A 294 8.18 20.18 -16.83
C LEU A 294 8.33 21.28 -15.76
N ILE A 295 8.32 20.92 -14.49
CA ILE A 295 8.54 21.85 -13.37
C ILE A 295 9.92 22.50 -13.45
N ASP A 296 10.97 21.72 -13.76
CA ASP A 296 12.34 22.24 -13.91
C ASP A 296 12.41 23.27 -15.07
N LEU A 297 11.71 23.04 -16.20
CA LEU A 297 11.59 24.00 -17.31
C LEU A 297 10.80 25.26 -16.91
N MET A 298 9.69 25.10 -16.18
CA MET A 298 8.88 26.22 -15.71
C MET A 298 9.64 27.12 -14.75
N HIS A 299 10.51 26.56 -13.89
CA HIS A 299 11.42 27.37 -13.08
C HIS A 299 12.32 28.24 -13.95
N SER A 300 12.94 27.65 -14.99
CA SER A 300 13.78 28.43 -15.92
C SER A 300 13.00 29.53 -16.64
N VAL A 301 11.73 29.29 -17.00
CA VAL A 301 10.86 30.34 -17.61
C VAL A 301 10.56 31.44 -16.60
N SER A 302 10.17 31.08 -15.35
CA SER A 302 9.90 32.07 -14.30
C SER A 302 11.12 32.93 -13.98
N ASP A 303 12.31 32.31 -13.89
CA ASP A 303 13.58 33.04 -13.65
C ASP A 303 13.87 34.03 -14.78
N LYS A 304 13.63 33.65 -16.05
CA LYS A 304 13.80 34.56 -17.19
C LYS A 304 12.79 35.70 -17.22
N MET A 305 11.53 35.45 -16.85
CA MET A 305 10.53 36.50 -16.70
C MET A 305 10.95 37.51 -15.63
N LYS A 306 11.51 37.02 -14.51
CA LYS A 306 12.02 37.87 -13.45
C LYS A 306 13.22 38.72 -13.92
N GLU A 307 14.16 38.11 -14.62
CA GLU A 307 15.30 38.83 -15.23
C GLU A 307 14.83 39.97 -16.18
N ILE A 308 13.85 39.66 -17.04
CA ILE A 308 13.25 40.65 -17.96
C ILE A 308 12.52 41.75 -17.17
N SER A 309 11.80 41.41 -16.10
CA SER A 309 11.17 42.40 -15.22
C SER A 309 12.20 43.36 -14.63
N GLU A 310 13.34 42.87 -14.14
CA GLU A 310 14.41 43.69 -13.59
C GLU A 310 15.01 44.62 -14.66
N LEU A 311 15.16 44.18 -15.92
CA LEU A 311 15.60 45.02 -17.03
C LEU A 311 14.59 46.13 -17.36
N TRP A 312 13.30 45.86 -17.41
CA TRP A 312 12.26 46.87 -17.61
C TRP A 312 12.23 47.87 -16.44
N LYS A 313 12.43 47.41 -15.20
CA LYS A 313 12.58 48.29 -14.04
C LYS A 313 13.76 49.28 -14.22
N LEU A 314 14.90 48.76 -14.68
CA LEU A 314 16.07 49.61 -14.97
C LEU A 314 15.78 50.63 -16.08
N MET A 315 15.07 50.24 -17.15
CA MET A 315 14.63 51.15 -18.21
C MET A 315 13.70 52.23 -17.67
N HIS A 316 12.74 51.87 -16.82
CA HIS A 316 11.87 52.84 -16.14
C HIS A 316 12.67 53.85 -15.29
N GLU A 317 13.61 53.38 -14.46
CA GLU A 317 14.47 54.25 -13.64
C GLU A 317 15.33 55.20 -14.49
N LYS A 318 15.82 54.73 -15.65
CA LYS A 318 16.58 55.55 -16.60
C LYS A 318 15.71 56.59 -17.32
N SER A 319 14.49 56.21 -17.77
CA SER A 319 13.56 57.15 -18.42
C SER A 319 13.19 58.32 -17.52
N LEU A 320 12.97 58.08 -16.23
CA LEU A 320 12.76 59.14 -15.22
C LEU A 320 13.96 60.07 -15.11
N LYS A 321 15.20 59.51 -15.15
CA LYS A 321 16.42 60.29 -15.02
C LYS A 321 16.68 61.18 -16.24
N TYR A 322 16.35 60.71 -17.46
CA TYR A 322 16.63 61.41 -18.70
C TYR A 322 15.44 62.18 -19.27
N TYR A 323 14.37 62.32 -18.45
CA TYR A 323 13.18 63.11 -18.80
C TYR A 323 12.49 62.61 -20.09
N GLU A 324 12.42 61.28 -20.26
CA GLU A 324 11.64 60.68 -21.34
C GLU A 324 10.17 61.05 -21.23
N THR A 325 9.44 60.88 -22.33
CA THR A 325 7.98 61.12 -22.34
C THR A 325 7.25 60.26 -21.35
N ILE A 326 6.12 60.72 -20.86
CA ILE A 326 5.28 59.97 -19.88
C ILE A 326 4.86 58.63 -20.42
N ASN A 327 4.48 58.53 -21.70
CA ASN A 327 4.08 57.31 -22.35
C ASN A 327 5.19 56.25 -22.36
N VAL A 328 6.45 56.66 -22.65
CA VAL A 328 7.62 55.78 -22.62
C VAL A 328 7.89 55.31 -21.19
N THR A 329 7.87 56.22 -20.22
CA THR A 329 8.13 55.92 -18.82
C THR A 329 7.11 54.96 -18.22
N GLU A 330 5.81 55.20 -18.47
CA GLU A 330 4.73 54.33 -18.01
C GLU A 330 4.73 52.98 -18.75
N SER A 331 5.06 52.93 -20.05
CA SER A 331 5.25 51.67 -20.77
C SER A 331 6.27 50.76 -20.10
N TYR A 332 7.42 51.29 -19.70
CA TYR A 332 8.47 50.50 -19.03
C TYR A 332 8.02 50.01 -17.64
N LYS A 333 7.30 50.85 -16.89
CA LYS A 333 6.73 50.49 -15.60
C LYS A 333 5.70 49.35 -15.72
N ILE A 334 4.82 49.42 -16.71
CA ILE A 334 3.79 48.38 -16.97
C ILE A 334 4.45 47.10 -17.41
N MET A 335 5.42 47.14 -18.33
CA MET A 335 6.16 45.96 -18.76
C MET A 335 6.92 45.27 -17.62
N ASN A 336 7.51 46.07 -16.71
CA ASN A 336 8.09 45.51 -15.48
C ASN A 336 7.04 44.75 -14.66
N LYS A 337 5.91 45.38 -14.38
CA LYS A 337 4.83 44.79 -13.58
C LYS A 337 4.24 43.56 -14.24
N LEU A 338 4.02 43.59 -15.56
CA LEU A 338 3.51 42.44 -16.32
C LEU A 338 4.46 41.24 -16.20
N MET A 339 5.76 41.42 -16.38
CA MET A 339 6.74 40.33 -16.29
C MET A 339 6.86 39.79 -14.86
N GLU A 340 6.73 40.63 -13.84
CA GLU A 340 6.67 40.21 -12.44
C GLU A 340 5.44 39.37 -12.17
N ASP A 341 4.26 39.78 -12.61
CA ASP A 341 3.01 39.04 -12.39
C ASP A 341 3.01 37.70 -13.13
N LEU A 342 3.53 37.64 -14.35
CA LEU A 342 3.72 36.40 -15.11
C LEU A 342 4.70 35.44 -14.38
N SER A 343 5.82 35.96 -13.86
CA SER A 343 6.75 35.14 -13.06
C SER A 343 6.11 34.60 -11.79
N ASN A 344 5.34 35.43 -11.08
CA ASN A 344 4.62 35.03 -9.87
C ASN A 344 3.55 33.98 -10.18
N PHE A 345 2.83 34.12 -11.30
CA PHE A 345 1.86 33.12 -11.75
C PHE A 345 2.55 31.77 -12.06
N GLU A 346 3.69 31.77 -12.79
CA GLU A 346 4.44 30.55 -13.05
C GLU A 346 4.89 29.87 -11.76
N ASN A 347 5.37 30.63 -10.76
CA ASN A 347 5.77 30.09 -9.47
C ASN A 347 4.59 29.46 -8.70
N LYS A 348 3.41 30.10 -8.68
CA LYS A 348 2.19 29.53 -8.11
C LYS A 348 1.81 28.22 -8.83
N LYS A 349 1.85 28.21 -10.16
CA LYS A 349 1.56 27.05 -10.99
C LYS A 349 2.53 25.89 -10.72
N ILE A 350 3.83 26.16 -10.61
CA ILE A 350 4.88 25.20 -10.21
C ILE A 350 4.54 24.55 -8.87
N GLU A 351 4.21 25.36 -7.87
CA GLU A 351 3.86 24.87 -6.55
C GLU A 351 2.61 23.96 -6.59
N MET A 352 1.54 24.36 -7.27
CA MET A 352 0.33 23.58 -7.45
C MET A 352 0.60 22.25 -8.14
N MET A 353 1.37 22.23 -9.24
CA MET A 353 1.73 21.02 -9.97
C MET A 353 2.59 20.09 -9.13
N ASN A 354 3.55 20.63 -8.38
CA ASN A 354 4.39 19.81 -7.51
C ASN A 354 3.56 19.17 -6.37
N ASN A 355 2.73 19.96 -5.67
CA ASN A 355 2.03 19.52 -4.47
C ASN A 355 0.81 18.63 -4.77
N ASN A 356 -0.02 19.01 -5.75
CA ASN A 356 -1.28 18.31 -6.02
C ASN A 356 -1.14 17.20 -7.06
N ILE A 357 -0.12 17.25 -7.93
CA ILE A 357 0.05 16.23 -8.97
C ILE A 357 1.27 15.37 -8.67
N ARG A 358 2.48 15.92 -8.76
CA ARG A 358 3.71 15.13 -8.68
C ARG A 358 3.89 14.41 -7.34
N GLU A 359 3.74 15.11 -6.20
CA GLU A 359 3.86 14.52 -4.86
C GLU A 359 2.71 13.53 -4.57
N TYR A 360 1.52 13.83 -5.06
CA TYR A 360 0.37 12.95 -4.95
C TYR A 360 0.61 11.62 -5.67
N PHE A 361 1.01 11.66 -6.94
CA PHE A 361 1.28 10.44 -7.70
C PHE A 361 2.49 9.67 -7.18
N ARG A 362 3.49 10.34 -6.61
CA ARG A 362 4.59 9.66 -5.90
C ARG A 362 4.10 8.88 -4.69
N TYR A 363 3.15 9.42 -3.93
CA TYR A 363 2.54 8.71 -2.82
C TYR A 363 1.80 7.46 -3.31
N ILE A 364 0.95 7.59 -4.33
CA ILE A 364 0.22 6.46 -4.93
C ILE A 364 1.18 5.39 -5.48
N LYS A 365 2.27 5.79 -6.16
CA LYS A 365 3.31 4.85 -6.60
C LYS A 365 3.87 4.02 -5.44
N ASN A 366 4.15 4.67 -4.32
CA ASN A 366 4.69 3.97 -3.15
C ASN A 366 3.64 3.05 -2.48
N GLU A 367 2.34 3.38 -2.53
CA GLU A 367 1.27 2.45 -2.12
C GLU A 367 1.25 1.19 -2.99
N PHE A 368 1.39 1.32 -4.32
CA PHE A 368 1.53 0.15 -5.21
C PHE A 368 2.78 -0.67 -4.89
N HIS A 369 3.89 -0.02 -4.53
CA HIS A 369 5.10 -0.72 -4.09
C HIS A 369 4.85 -1.53 -2.81
N SER A 370 4.24 -0.93 -1.78
CA SER A 370 3.87 -1.64 -0.55
C SER A 370 2.90 -2.80 -0.80
N MET A 371 2.01 -2.67 -1.79
CA MET A 371 1.11 -3.73 -2.22
C MET A 371 1.86 -4.90 -2.88
N LYS A 372 2.87 -4.60 -3.71
CA LYS A 372 3.75 -5.62 -4.30
C LYS A 372 4.56 -6.36 -3.23
N ASP A 373 4.99 -5.69 -2.18
CA ASP A 373 5.68 -6.33 -1.04
C ASP A 373 4.77 -7.34 -0.33
N LEU A 374 3.49 -7.00 -0.13
CA LEU A 374 2.52 -7.93 0.42
C LEU A 374 2.23 -9.10 -0.56
N ALA A 375 2.12 -8.82 -1.87
CA ALA A 375 1.93 -9.85 -2.89
C ALA A 375 3.11 -10.83 -2.95
N ALA A 376 4.35 -10.36 -2.77
CA ALA A 376 5.53 -11.21 -2.69
C ALA A 376 5.48 -12.16 -1.47
N LYS A 377 4.93 -11.70 -0.33
CA LYS A 377 4.68 -12.58 0.83
C LYS A 377 3.64 -13.65 0.52
N VAL A 378 2.58 -13.33 -0.25
CA VAL A 378 1.59 -14.32 -0.72
C VAL A 378 2.28 -15.41 -1.54
N ASP A 379 3.14 -15.03 -2.50
CA ASP A 379 3.86 -15.99 -3.34
C ASP A 379 4.80 -16.88 -2.53
N THR A 380 5.60 -16.27 -1.65
CA THR A 380 6.52 -17.00 -0.78
C THR A 380 5.79 -18.07 0.05
N ASN A 381 4.66 -17.71 0.65
CA ASN A 381 3.87 -18.66 1.45
C ASN A 381 3.17 -19.71 0.60
N LYS A 382 2.75 -19.37 -0.62
CA LYS A 382 2.24 -20.35 -1.60
C LYS A 382 3.30 -21.39 -1.96
N ASP A 383 4.52 -20.96 -2.21
CA ASP A 383 5.63 -21.85 -2.56
C ASP A 383 6.01 -22.79 -1.39
N ILE A 384 6.03 -22.26 -0.16
CA ILE A 384 6.26 -23.06 1.05
C ILE A 384 5.18 -24.11 1.21
N TYR A 385 3.91 -23.73 1.06
CA TYR A 385 2.77 -24.66 1.10
C TYR A 385 2.87 -25.74 0.02
N ASN A 386 3.14 -25.36 -1.23
CA ASN A 386 3.23 -26.30 -2.35
C ASN A 386 4.35 -27.34 -2.14
N LYS A 387 5.53 -26.90 -1.68
CA LYS A 387 6.65 -27.81 -1.37
C LYS A 387 6.30 -28.81 -0.25
N ALA A 388 5.63 -28.33 0.81
CA ALA A 388 5.21 -29.21 1.90
C ALA A 388 4.14 -30.22 1.43
N LEU A 389 3.20 -29.78 0.60
CA LEU A 389 2.16 -30.62 0.01
C LEU A 389 2.76 -31.70 -0.92
N GLU A 390 3.70 -31.32 -1.77
CA GLU A 390 4.41 -32.26 -2.65
C GLU A 390 5.17 -33.32 -1.86
N LYS A 391 5.90 -32.91 -0.82
CA LYS A 391 6.60 -33.84 0.09
C LYS A 391 5.62 -34.80 0.75
N LEU A 392 4.49 -34.32 1.27
CA LEU A 392 3.47 -35.15 1.88
C LEU A 392 2.88 -36.15 0.86
N ASN A 393 2.59 -35.70 -0.37
CA ASN A 393 2.07 -36.58 -1.42
C ASN A 393 3.07 -37.67 -1.81
N THR A 394 4.35 -37.33 -1.91
CA THR A 394 5.43 -38.32 -2.17
C THR A 394 5.51 -39.34 -1.03
N ASN A 395 5.42 -38.92 0.22
CA ASN A 395 5.39 -39.85 1.38
C ASN A 395 4.16 -40.76 1.33
N LYS A 396 2.98 -40.23 0.98
CA LYS A 396 1.74 -41.01 0.81
C LYS A 396 1.85 -42.05 -0.29
N GLU A 397 2.43 -41.68 -1.44
CA GLU A 397 2.65 -42.64 -2.54
C GLU A 397 3.64 -43.74 -2.15
N ASN A 398 4.70 -43.42 -1.43
CA ASN A 398 5.69 -44.38 -0.97
C ASN A 398 5.09 -45.35 0.08
N LEU A 399 4.19 -44.89 0.96
CA LEU A 399 3.51 -45.73 1.91
C LEU A 399 2.72 -46.86 1.22
N PHE A 400 1.95 -46.54 0.20
CA PHE A 400 1.12 -47.55 -0.52
C PHE A 400 1.95 -48.49 -1.41
N LYS A 401 3.22 -48.17 -1.71
CA LYS A 401 4.16 -49.09 -2.36
C LYS A 401 4.67 -50.16 -1.39
N GLN A 402 4.67 -49.86 -0.10
CA GLN A 402 5.03 -50.81 0.97
C GLN A 402 3.77 -51.61 1.37
N GLN A 403 3.67 -52.83 0.91
CA GLN A 403 2.52 -53.72 1.20
C GLN A 403 2.52 -54.27 2.62
N ASP A 404 3.57 -54.08 3.40
CA ASP A 404 3.70 -54.56 4.77
C ASP A 404 3.07 -53.57 5.76
N LEU A 405 1.86 -53.85 6.19
CA LEU A 405 1.11 -53.04 7.16
C LEU A 405 1.72 -53.03 8.57
N THR A 406 2.60 -53.96 8.90
CA THR A 406 3.28 -53.97 10.21
C THR A 406 4.23 -52.79 10.34
N LEU A 407 4.72 -52.26 9.23
CA LEU A 407 5.57 -51.05 9.16
C LEU A 407 4.77 -49.73 9.29
N TRP A 408 3.45 -49.79 9.27
CA TRP A 408 2.60 -48.60 9.33
C TRP A 408 2.41 -48.05 10.75
N GLY A 409 2.89 -48.74 11.79
CA GLY A 409 2.77 -48.28 13.17
C GLY A 409 1.33 -48.10 13.66
N LEU A 410 0.40 -48.86 13.08
CA LEU A 410 -1.02 -48.89 13.47
C LEU A 410 -1.19 -49.46 14.87
N SER A 411 -2.19 -48.96 15.62
CA SER A 411 -2.55 -49.54 16.91
C SER A 411 -3.10 -50.96 16.76
N GLU A 412 -3.08 -51.77 17.82
CA GLU A 412 -3.64 -53.14 17.79
C GLU A 412 -5.11 -53.15 17.34
N ASN A 413 -5.89 -52.13 17.69
CA ASN A 413 -7.28 -52.00 17.26
C ASN A 413 -7.39 -51.64 15.78
N ASP A 414 -6.51 -50.73 15.27
CA ASP A 414 -6.48 -50.37 13.86
C ASP A 414 -6.05 -51.58 12.99
N LEU A 415 -5.13 -52.41 13.49
CA LEU A 415 -4.69 -53.63 12.80
C LEU A 415 -5.80 -54.69 12.63
N LYS A 416 -6.78 -54.72 13.53
CA LYS A 416 -7.97 -55.60 13.38
C LYS A 416 -8.83 -55.17 12.18
N HIS A 417 -8.83 -53.89 11.83
CA HIS A 417 -9.59 -53.30 10.73
C HIS A 417 -8.68 -52.82 9.58
N LYS A 418 -7.58 -53.57 9.34
CA LYS A 418 -6.56 -53.21 8.32
C LYS A 418 -7.14 -52.99 6.92
N ASP A 419 -8.18 -53.71 6.56
CA ASP A 419 -8.81 -53.64 5.24
C ASP A 419 -9.52 -52.31 5.02
N VAL A 420 -9.99 -51.65 6.08
CA VAL A 420 -10.56 -50.28 6.03
C VAL A 420 -9.50 -49.29 5.59
N PHE A 421 -8.29 -49.36 6.14
CA PHE A 421 -7.19 -48.44 5.77
C PHE A 421 -6.63 -48.69 4.37
N LEU A 422 -6.64 -49.97 3.91
CA LEU A 422 -6.25 -50.30 2.54
C LEU A 422 -7.28 -49.81 1.50
N LYS A 423 -8.59 -49.87 1.83
CA LYS A 423 -9.66 -49.37 0.98
C LYS A 423 -9.80 -47.87 1.02
N ASN A 424 -9.68 -47.26 2.21
CA ASN A 424 -9.86 -45.83 2.42
C ASN A 424 -8.51 -45.10 2.66
N LYS A 425 -7.94 -44.58 1.57
CA LYS A 425 -6.66 -43.88 1.60
C LYS A 425 -6.65 -42.63 2.51
N ASP A 426 -7.77 -41.92 2.61
CA ASP A 426 -7.85 -40.70 3.44
C ASP A 426 -7.77 -41.03 4.93
N LEU A 427 -8.38 -42.12 5.36
CA LEU A 427 -8.24 -42.61 6.73
C LEU A 427 -6.81 -43.10 7.01
N ALA A 428 -6.22 -43.86 6.10
CA ALA A 428 -4.82 -44.28 6.22
C ALA A 428 -3.89 -43.09 6.40
N PHE A 429 -4.02 -42.05 5.57
CA PHE A 429 -3.19 -40.85 5.63
C PHE A 429 -3.38 -40.04 6.92
N SER A 430 -4.62 -39.96 7.43
CA SER A 430 -4.88 -39.26 8.69
C SER A 430 -4.23 -39.95 9.89
N LYS A 431 -4.04 -41.28 9.83
CA LYS A 431 -3.38 -42.06 10.88
C LYS A 431 -1.86 -42.04 10.74
N MET A 432 -1.35 -42.13 9.51
CA MET A 432 0.10 -42.29 9.26
C MET A 432 0.87 -41.00 9.22
N PHE A 433 0.23 -39.88 8.81
CA PHE A 433 0.87 -38.61 8.64
C PHE A 433 0.12 -37.46 9.33
N PRO A 434 -0.22 -37.59 10.65
CA PRO A 434 -0.98 -36.55 11.35
C PRO A 434 -0.22 -35.22 11.45
N GLU A 435 1.07 -35.28 11.81
CA GLU A 435 1.91 -34.07 11.97
C GLU A 435 2.18 -33.38 10.63
N GLU A 436 2.52 -34.14 9.59
CA GLU A 436 2.76 -33.59 8.24
C GLU A 436 1.47 -33.02 7.64
N SER A 437 0.34 -33.72 7.83
CA SER A 437 -0.96 -33.24 7.37
C SER A 437 -1.36 -31.95 8.08
N LYS A 438 -1.11 -31.84 9.39
CA LYS A 438 -1.33 -30.63 10.17
C LYS A 438 -0.42 -29.50 9.69
N ASN A 439 0.87 -29.76 9.49
CA ASN A 439 1.81 -28.76 8.97
C ASN A 439 1.39 -28.24 7.58
N VAL A 440 0.94 -29.12 6.67
CA VAL A 440 0.43 -28.69 5.35
C VAL A 440 -0.84 -27.84 5.49
N LEU A 441 -1.72 -28.17 6.44
CA LEU A 441 -2.93 -27.40 6.73
C LEU A 441 -2.56 -26.01 7.31
N ASP A 442 -1.62 -25.95 8.24
CA ASP A 442 -1.11 -24.72 8.83
C ASP A 442 -0.55 -23.78 7.74
N LEU A 443 0.31 -24.32 6.87
CA LEU A 443 0.90 -23.56 5.75
C LEU A 443 -0.15 -23.10 4.74
N LYS A 444 -1.15 -23.92 4.43
CA LYS A 444 -2.30 -23.56 3.60
C LYS A 444 -3.07 -22.40 4.20
N ASN A 445 -3.30 -22.44 5.51
CA ASN A 445 -4.03 -21.40 6.23
C ASN A 445 -3.22 -20.09 6.27
N ILE A 446 -1.91 -20.14 6.50
CA ILE A 446 -1.02 -18.97 6.43
C ILE A 446 -1.08 -18.34 5.03
N TYR A 447 -0.93 -19.14 3.97
CA TYR A 447 -1.09 -18.67 2.59
C TYR A 447 -2.48 -18.05 2.37
N GLY A 448 -3.55 -18.69 2.83
CA GLY A 448 -4.91 -18.18 2.73
C GLY A 448 -5.12 -16.85 3.45
N VAL A 449 -4.51 -16.65 4.61
CA VAL A 449 -4.54 -15.38 5.35
C VAL A 449 -3.92 -14.27 4.52
N TYR A 450 -2.69 -14.45 4.01
CA TYR A 450 -2.02 -13.45 3.20
C TYR A 450 -2.78 -13.14 1.91
N LEU A 451 -3.31 -14.17 1.23
CA LEU A 451 -4.09 -14.01 -0.01
C LEU A 451 -5.36 -13.17 0.22
N ASN A 452 -6.16 -13.53 1.24
CA ASN A 452 -7.39 -12.81 1.55
C ASN A 452 -7.12 -11.39 2.05
N SER A 453 -6.07 -11.19 2.85
CA SER A 453 -5.67 -9.87 3.31
C SER A 453 -5.24 -8.97 2.15
N LEU A 454 -4.44 -9.47 1.21
CA LEU A 454 -4.04 -8.72 0.01
C LEU A 454 -5.26 -8.30 -0.82
N ILE A 455 -6.21 -9.20 -1.05
CA ILE A 455 -7.44 -8.90 -1.80
C ILE A 455 -8.24 -7.79 -1.09
N ASN A 456 -8.43 -7.91 0.22
CA ASN A 456 -9.17 -6.92 1.00
C ASN A 456 -8.46 -5.55 1.01
N GLU A 457 -7.14 -5.54 1.15
CA GLU A 457 -6.33 -4.32 1.11
C GLU A 457 -6.34 -3.66 -0.27
N TYR A 458 -6.26 -4.45 -1.34
CA TYR A 458 -6.37 -3.95 -2.70
C TYR A 458 -7.71 -3.24 -2.92
N GLU A 459 -8.83 -3.87 -2.55
CA GLU A 459 -10.15 -3.26 -2.70
C GLU A 459 -10.31 -1.99 -1.85
N ARG A 460 -9.83 -2.02 -0.61
CA ARG A 460 -9.83 -0.86 0.28
C ARG A 460 -9.04 0.31 -0.33
N ILE A 461 -7.81 0.05 -0.79
CA ILE A 461 -6.93 1.07 -1.37
C ILE A 461 -7.49 1.56 -2.70
N ARG A 462 -8.06 0.69 -3.53
CA ARG A 462 -8.70 1.04 -4.80
C ARG A 462 -9.83 2.05 -4.60
N LEU A 463 -10.72 1.77 -3.66
CA LEU A 463 -11.83 2.68 -3.32
C LEU A 463 -11.33 4.01 -2.74
N LEU A 464 -10.34 3.95 -1.84
CA LEU A 464 -9.75 5.13 -1.22
C LEU A 464 -9.02 5.99 -2.27
N ASN A 465 -8.30 5.38 -3.20
CA ASN A 465 -7.61 6.09 -4.26
C ASN A 465 -8.58 6.73 -5.25
N GLY A 466 -9.72 6.11 -5.56
CA GLY A 466 -10.77 6.72 -6.36
C GLY A 466 -11.26 8.05 -5.76
N LYS A 467 -11.52 8.07 -4.44
CA LYS A 467 -11.89 9.30 -3.72
C LYS A 467 -10.76 10.34 -3.73
N ARG A 468 -9.55 9.93 -3.38
CA ARG A 468 -8.35 10.80 -3.35
C ARG A 468 -8.04 11.41 -4.73
N HIS A 469 -8.17 10.64 -5.83
CA HIS A 469 -7.99 11.14 -7.19
C HIS A 469 -8.95 12.27 -7.49
N LYS A 470 -10.26 12.04 -7.26
CA LYS A 470 -11.28 13.07 -7.47
C LYS A 470 -10.97 14.35 -6.69
N GLU A 471 -10.65 14.23 -5.40
CA GLU A 471 -10.38 15.36 -4.52
C GLU A 471 -9.11 16.14 -4.95
N ASN A 472 -8.01 15.44 -5.26
CA ASN A 472 -6.76 16.11 -5.62
C ASN A 472 -6.81 16.77 -7.00
N ILE A 473 -7.41 16.12 -8.00
CA ILE A 473 -7.55 16.70 -9.34
C ILE A 473 -8.53 17.88 -9.31
N SER A 474 -9.66 17.74 -8.60
CA SER A 474 -10.61 18.85 -8.43
C SER A 474 -9.95 20.07 -7.75
N ARG A 475 -9.18 19.84 -6.69
CA ARG A 475 -8.42 20.89 -6.00
C ARG A 475 -7.41 21.57 -6.94
N PHE A 476 -6.66 20.78 -7.70
CA PHE A 476 -5.69 21.31 -8.66
C PHE A 476 -6.36 22.21 -9.71
N ILE A 477 -7.45 21.73 -10.32
CA ILE A 477 -8.20 22.51 -11.34
C ILE A 477 -8.74 23.80 -10.74
N LYS A 478 -9.31 23.74 -9.51
CA LYS A 478 -9.84 24.92 -8.83
C LYS A 478 -8.76 25.96 -8.55
N LEU A 479 -7.63 25.56 -7.96
CA LEU A 479 -6.50 26.45 -7.68
C LEU A 479 -5.92 27.06 -8.96
N LEU A 480 -5.83 26.28 -10.05
CA LEU A 480 -5.38 26.77 -11.34
C LEU A 480 -6.34 27.82 -11.90
N SER A 481 -7.65 27.57 -11.83
CA SER A 481 -8.69 28.52 -12.27
C SER A 481 -8.64 29.83 -11.46
N GLU A 482 -8.51 29.73 -10.14
CA GLU A 482 -8.36 30.90 -9.26
C GLU A 482 -7.13 31.72 -9.63
N SER A 483 -5.98 31.07 -9.82
CA SER A 483 -4.73 31.74 -10.18
C SER A 483 -4.75 32.37 -11.58
N LEU A 484 -5.44 31.75 -12.55
CA LEU A 484 -5.66 32.33 -13.87
C LEU A 484 -6.57 33.57 -13.81
N THR A 485 -7.59 33.56 -12.95
CA THR A 485 -8.48 34.70 -12.73
C THR A 485 -7.72 35.86 -12.10
N GLU A 486 -6.87 35.59 -11.09
CA GLU A 486 -6.02 36.61 -10.48
C GLU A 486 -5.08 37.26 -11.49
N LEU A 487 -4.43 36.47 -12.36
CA LEU A 487 -3.57 36.96 -13.41
C LEU A 487 -4.35 37.82 -14.43
N HIS A 488 -5.54 37.33 -14.86
CA HIS A 488 -6.39 38.06 -15.81
C HIS A 488 -6.78 39.43 -15.26
N ILE A 489 -7.22 39.50 -13.99
CA ILE A 489 -7.57 40.77 -13.35
C ILE A 489 -6.36 41.72 -13.35
N SER A 490 -5.18 41.24 -12.90
CA SER A 490 -3.98 42.06 -12.85
C SER A 490 -3.56 42.61 -14.22
N VAL A 491 -3.65 41.77 -15.28
CA VAL A 491 -3.30 42.21 -16.65
C VAL A 491 -4.35 43.18 -17.19
N ALA A 492 -5.64 42.98 -16.92
CA ALA A 492 -6.72 43.87 -17.33
C ALA A 492 -6.62 45.26 -16.66
N ASP A 493 -6.29 45.28 -15.34
CA ASP A 493 -6.06 46.54 -14.59
C ASP A 493 -4.89 47.31 -15.16
N GLN A 494 -3.79 46.62 -15.55
CA GLN A 494 -2.63 47.27 -16.18
C GLN A 494 -2.98 47.82 -17.56
N ALA A 495 -3.76 47.14 -18.37
CA ALA A 495 -4.22 47.62 -19.66
C ALA A 495 -5.13 48.87 -19.51
N ALA A 496 -6.13 48.80 -18.61
CA ALA A 496 -6.97 49.96 -18.33
C ALA A 496 -6.20 51.19 -17.83
N TYR A 497 -5.23 50.93 -16.91
CA TYR A 497 -4.36 52.00 -16.43
C TYR A 497 -3.57 52.65 -17.58
N PHE A 498 -3.03 51.89 -18.51
CA PHE A 498 -2.24 52.40 -19.63
C PHE A 498 -3.08 53.18 -20.62
N ASP A 499 -4.34 52.77 -20.88
CA ASP A 499 -5.27 53.47 -21.73
C ASP A 499 -5.72 54.83 -21.14
N GLU A 500 -5.64 55.01 -19.81
CA GLU A 500 -5.92 56.29 -19.13
C GLU A 500 -4.71 57.25 -19.12
N VAL A 501 -3.50 56.77 -19.47
CA VAL A 501 -2.30 57.62 -19.57
C VAL A 501 -2.52 58.63 -20.73
N LYS A 502 -2.59 59.91 -20.40
CA LYS A 502 -2.80 60.96 -21.40
C LYS A 502 -1.58 61.08 -22.28
N ASP A 503 -1.83 61.13 -23.59
CA ASP A 503 -0.81 61.50 -24.54
C ASP A 503 -0.27 62.92 -24.21
N GLU A 504 1.06 63.09 -24.28
CA GLU A 504 1.61 64.42 -24.26
C GLU A 504 1.05 65.14 -25.49
N GLU A 505 0.40 66.29 -25.27
CA GLU A 505 -0.09 67.14 -26.37
C GLU A 505 1.06 67.33 -27.35
N GLU A 506 0.85 67.07 -28.65
CA GLU A 506 1.77 67.41 -29.72
C GLU A 506 2.19 68.84 -29.51
N PHE A 507 3.43 69.06 -29.19
CA PHE A 507 3.99 70.40 -29.17
C PHE A 507 3.73 70.99 -30.53
N ASN A 508 2.77 71.91 -30.61
CA ASN A 508 2.53 72.72 -31.75
C ASN A 508 3.87 73.47 -32.05
N ASN A 509 4.57 72.94 -33.04
CA ASN A 509 5.76 73.53 -33.61
C ASN A 509 5.38 74.88 -34.28
N ASP A 510 5.21 75.89 -33.47
CA ASP A 510 5.39 77.25 -33.98
C ASP A 510 5.90 78.15 -32.88
N ASN A 511 7.22 78.42 -32.98
CA ASN A 511 7.88 79.61 -32.38
C ASN A 511 8.25 79.54 -30.88
N GLN A 512 9.06 78.65 -30.44
CA GLN A 512 9.86 78.90 -29.24
C GLN A 512 11.27 78.23 -29.20
N PHE A 513 11.79 77.71 -30.31
CA PHE A 513 13.12 77.07 -30.30
C PHE A 513 14.31 77.98 -30.47
N ASP A 514 14.14 79.34 -30.65
CA ASP A 514 15.24 80.21 -31.05
C ASP A 514 15.91 81.02 -29.94
N ASN A 515 15.55 80.96 -28.67
CA ASN A 515 16.20 81.84 -27.67
C ASN A 515 16.77 81.15 -26.41
N ASN A 516 16.75 79.83 -26.26
CA ASN A 516 17.41 79.22 -25.09
C ASN A 516 18.60 78.29 -25.41
N ASN A 517 18.93 78.06 -26.69
CA ASN A 517 20.05 77.21 -27.06
C ASN A 517 21.45 77.83 -27.00
N GLN A 518 21.57 79.13 -26.72
CA GLN A 518 22.89 79.73 -26.55
C GLN A 518 23.44 79.71 -25.11
N ASN A 519 22.62 79.37 -24.11
CA ASN A 519 23.07 79.25 -22.71
C ASN A 519 23.29 77.84 -22.19
N ILE A 520 22.85 76.81 -22.90
CA ILE A 520 23.07 75.45 -22.45
C ILE A 520 24.32 74.79 -23.01
N ASN A 521 24.82 75.28 -24.17
CA ASN A 521 26.07 74.77 -24.78
C ASN A 521 27.37 75.21 -24.07
N ASN A 522 27.34 76.16 -23.16
CA ASN A 522 28.52 76.59 -22.41
C ASN A 522 28.69 75.98 -21.03
N GLN A 523 27.74 75.11 -20.59
CA GLN A 523 27.82 74.47 -19.30
C GLN A 523 28.14 72.94 -19.40
N TYR A 524 28.12 72.35 -20.61
CA TYR A 524 28.37 70.91 -20.81
C TYR A 524 29.79 70.54 -21.25
N ASN A 525 30.70 71.53 -21.43
CA ASN A 525 32.06 71.26 -21.90
C ASN A 525 33.14 71.21 -20.80
N ASN A 526 32.78 71.24 -19.52
CA ASN A 526 33.71 70.97 -18.44
C ASN A 526 33.15 70.01 -17.42
N ASN A 527 33.64 68.82 -17.48
CA ASN A 527 33.44 67.66 -16.58
C ASN A 527 32.51 66.62 -17.14
N ASN A 528 33.07 65.68 -17.87
CA ASN A 528 32.93 64.29 -17.57
C ASN A 528 33.45 63.41 -18.73
N GLN A 529 34.73 63.23 -18.72
CA GLN A 529 35.33 62.01 -19.22
C GLN A 529 34.91 60.90 -18.23
N PHE A 530 33.82 60.24 -18.51
CA PHE A 530 33.51 58.98 -17.84
C PHE A 530 33.81 57.88 -18.83
N ASP A 531 34.83 57.08 -18.48
CA ASP A 531 35.16 55.79 -19.08
C ASP A 531 33.96 54.87 -19.05
N TYR A 532 33.35 54.66 -20.21
CA TYR A 532 32.16 53.76 -20.37
C TYR A 532 32.51 52.33 -20.71
N ASP A 533 33.81 51.92 -20.66
CA ASP A 533 34.23 50.62 -21.21
C ASP A 533 34.67 49.55 -20.19
N ASN A 534 34.48 49.74 -18.87
CA ASN A 534 35.07 48.76 -17.94
C ASN A 534 34.19 48.31 -16.74
N GLN A 535 32.85 48.30 -16.86
CA GLN A 535 32.04 47.80 -15.75
C GLN A 535 31.09 46.65 -16.09
N PHE A 536 31.11 46.10 -17.31
CA PHE A 536 30.26 44.96 -17.67
C PHE A 536 30.98 43.60 -17.78
N ASP A 537 32.33 43.54 -17.60
CA ASP A 537 33.09 42.30 -17.82
C ASP A 537 33.63 41.58 -16.58
N ASN A 538 33.24 41.97 -15.36
CA ASN A 538 33.79 41.32 -14.16
C ASN A 538 32.73 40.80 -13.19
N ASN A 539 31.83 39.93 -13.64
CA ASN A 539 31.13 38.97 -12.74
C ASN A 539 30.58 37.74 -13.48
N ASN A 540 31.42 37.07 -14.27
CA ASN A 540 31.16 35.71 -14.75
C ASN A 540 32.31 34.78 -14.36
N GLN A 541 32.51 34.57 -13.05
CA GLN A 541 33.18 33.37 -12.56
C GLN A 541 32.08 32.39 -12.10
N PHE A 542 31.43 31.74 -13.05
CA PHE A 542 30.81 30.45 -12.80
C PHE A 542 31.70 29.36 -13.38
N ASN A 543 32.27 28.60 -12.48
CA ASN A 543 32.96 27.36 -12.70
C ASN A 543 32.16 26.46 -13.65
N ASN A 544 32.57 26.35 -14.88
CA ASN A 544 32.10 25.38 -15.83
C ASN A 544 33.19 24.31 -16.02
N ASN A 545 33.19 23.33 -15.09
CA ASN A 545 33.83 22.04 -15.32
C ASN A 545 32.75 21.06 -15.75
N ASN A 546 32.52 21.00 -17.03
CA ASN A 546 32.01 19.75 -17.66
C ASN A 546 32.43 19.75 -19.14
N ASN A 547 33.55 19.10 -19.38
CA ASN A 547 33.95 18.62 -20.68
C ASN A 547 32.87 17.73 -21.27
N ASN A 548 32.28 18.12 -22.39
CA ASN A 548 31.78 17.18 -23.39
C ASN A 548 32.03 17.76 -24.78
N GLN A 549 33.04 17.17 -25.41
CA GLN A 549 33.30 17.29 -26.83
C GLN A 549 32.11 16.77 -27.64
N PHE A 550 31.50 17.60 -28.43
CA PHE A 550 30.72 17.19 -29.57
C PHE A 550 31.31 17.84 -30.83
N ASN A 551 31.94 17.01 -31.62
CA ASN A 551 32.31 17.30 -33.00
C ASN A 551 31.05 17.61 -33.83
N ASN A 552 31.03 18.77 -34.44
CA ASN A 552 30.05 19.14 -35.45
C ASN A 552 30.79 19.41 -36.78
N ASN A 553 30.72 18.41 -37.66
CA ASN A 553 30.87 18.62 -39.10
C ASN A 553 29.50 18.34 -39.73
N ASN A 554 28.87 19.33 -40.36
CA ASN A 554 28.29 19.24 -41.70
C ASN A 554 27.54 20.53 -42.05
N SER A 555 28.06 21.17 -42.95
CA SER A 555 27.78 21.44 -44.35
C SER A 555 26.32 21.72 -44.76
N TYR A 556 26.18 22.91 -45.33
CA TYR A 556 25.06 23.57 -46.00
C TYR A 556 24.28 22.68 -46.99
N GLY A 557 22.97 22.89 -47.00
CA GLY A 557 22.09 22.44 -48.10
C GLY A 557 20.69 23.05 -47.96
N ASN A 558 20.48 24.17 -48.70
CA ASN A 558 19.15 24.75 -48.97
C ASN A 558 18.27 23.73 -49.68
N ASN A 559 17.02 23.59 -49.24
CA ASN A 559 15.91 23.47 -50.20
C ASN A 559 14.56 23.78 -49.55
N THR A 560 13.91 24.78 -50.06
CA THR A 560 12.50 25.09 -50.00
C THR A 560 11.66 23.97 -50.57
N ASN A 561 10.60 23.55 -49.85
CA ASN A 561 9.30 23.31 -50.53
C ASN A 561 8.16 23.14 -49.50
N ASN A 562 7.13 23.92 -49.74
CA ASN A 562 5.74 23.83 -49.27
C ASN A 562 5.21 22.40 -49.37
N THR A 563 4.49 21.94 -48.32
CA THR A 563 3.28 21.14 -48.57
C THR A 563 2.30 21.22 -47.39
N GLN A 564 1.06 21.36 -47.77
CA GLN A 564 -0.19 21.52 -47.06
C GLN A 564 -0.50 20.41 -46.08
N PHE A 565 -1.19 20.82 -44.97
CA PHE A 565 -1.98 19.96 -44.12
C PHE A 565 -3.14 19.32 -44.86
N ASN A 566 -3.27 18.01 -44.72
CA ASN A 566 -4.53 17.32 -44.89
C ASN A 566 -4.72 16.31 -43.77
N ASN A 567 -5.79 16.52 -43.01
CA ASN A 567 -6.37 15.57 -42.06
C ASN A 567 -6.95 14.38 -42.81
N GLN A 568 -6.61 13.17 -42.39
CA GLN A 568 -7.52 12.03 -42.55
C GLN A 568 -7.31 11.04 -41.40
N TYR A 569 -8.41 10.82 -40.66
CA TYR A 569 -8.60 9.69 -39.76
C TYR A 569 -8.71 8.42 -40.58
N ASP A 570 -8.02 7.39 -40.19
CA ASP A 570 -8.48 6.03 -40.43
C ASP A 570 -8.08 5.08 -39.31
N ASN A 571 -9.12 4.44 -38.80
CA ASN A 571 -9.12 3.26 -37.93
C ASN A 571 -8.66 2.04 -38.73
N ASN A 572 -7.92 1.17 -38.13
CA ASN A 572 -7.99 -0.29 -38.08
C ASN A 572 -6.64 -0.99 -38.15
N ASN A 573 -6.51 -1.86 -37.23
CA ASN A 573 -6.01 -3.23 -37.29
C ASN A 573 -4.87 -3.59 -36.35
N TYR A 574 -5.29 -4.22 -35.27
CA TYR A 574 -4.49 -5.22 -34.57
C TYR A 574 -4.20 -6.41 -35.49
N ASN A 575 -2.94 -6.77 -35.64
CA ASN A 575 -2.49 -8.16 -35.49
C ASN A 575 -0.99 -8.31 -35.76
N ASN A 576 -0.33 -8.97 -34.82
CA ASN A 576 0.81 -9.87 -34.96
C ASN A 576 2.06 -9.43 -35.71
N ARG A 577 3.16 -9.30 -34.97
CA ARG A 577 4.33 -10.19 -35.13
C ARG A 577 5.39 -9.94 -34.06
N MET A 578 5.66 -10.99 -33.31
CA MET A 578 6.96 -11.19 -32.64
C MET A 578 8.08 -11.15 -33.67
N ASN A 579 9.16 -10.45 -33.37
CA ASN A 579 10.49 -10.97 -33.60
C ASN A 579 11.55 -10.17 -32.85
N ASN A 580 12.38 -10.93 -32.17
CA ASN A 580 13.67 -10.67 -31.57
C ASN A 580 14.46 -9.48 -32.14
N ASN A 581 15.00 -8.63 -31.24
CA ASN A 581 16.45 -8.45 -31.29
C ASN A 581 16.96 -7.93 -29.94
N GLN A 582 17.96 -8.64 -29.45
CA GLN A 582 18.87 -8.32 -28.36
C GLN A 582 19.48 -6.92 -28.54
N TYR A 583 19.54 -6.14 -27.49
CA TYR A 583 20.73 -5.42 -27.05
C TYR A 583 20.55 -5.06 -25.56
N GLY A 584 21.39 -5.69 -24.76
CA GLY A 584 21.52 -5.40 -23.35
C GLY A 584 22.33 -4.12 -23.11
N ARG A 585 22.05 -3.52 -21.97
CA ARG A 585 23.03 -3.06 -20.97
C ARG A 585 22.34 -2.31 -19.85
N ASN A 586 22.33 -2.94 -18.72
CA ASN A 586 22.78 -2.44 -17.40
C ASN A 586 22.26 -1.08 -16.95
N ASP A 587 21.17 -1.11 -16.17
CA ASP A 587 20.91 -0.18 -15.07
C ASP A 587 20.37 -0.98 -13.85
N ASN A 588 21.18 -1.90 -13.33
CA ASN A 588 20.88 -2.74 -12.16
C ASN A 588 21.89 -2.53 -11.03
N ASP A 589 22.21 -1.28 -10.68
CA ASP A 589 23.16 -1.03 -9.59
C ASP A 589 22.64 -0.14 -8.45
N PHE A 590 21.32 -0.19 -8.12
CA PHE A 590 20.84 0.54 -6.93
C PHE A 590 19.88 -0.22 -5.99
N TYR A 591 19.68 -1.53 -6.19
CA TYR A 591 18.71 -2.28 -5.36
C TYR A 591 19.25 -3.49 -4.59
N ASN A 592 20.57 -3.67 -4.49
CA ASN A 592 21.13 -4.90 -3.87
C ASN A 592 21.86 -4.71 -2.53
N ASN A 593 21.53 -3.71 -1.71
CA ASN A 593 22.19 -3.55 -0.40
C ASN A 593 21.30 -3.73 0.84
N ASN A 594 20.19 -4.47 0.75
CA ASN A 594 19.38 -4.80 1.94
C ASN A 594 19.05 -6.30 2.10
N LYS A 595 19.82 -7.20 1.48
CA LYS A 595 19.63 -8.66 1.65
C LYS A 595 20.76 -9.39 2.41
N ALA A 596 21.68 -8.67 3.00
CA ALA A 596 22.86 -9.28 3.67
C ALA A 596 22.93 -8.93 5.16
N GLN A 597 21.87 -9.20 5.94
CA GLN A 597 21.98 -9.19 7.41
C GLN A 597 21.04 -10.18 8.12
N TYR A 598 20.63 -11.25 7.44
CA TYR A 598 20.06 -12.43 8.10
C TYR A 598 20.74 -13.69 7.52
N GLY A 599 21.95 -13.94 7.95
CA GLY A 599 22.74 -15.10 7.61
C GLY A 599 23.37 -15.69 8.87
N ASN A 600 22.84 -16.81 9.30
CA ASN A 600 23.43 -17.94 10.04
C ASN A 600 24.51 -17.64 11.08
N ARG A 601 24.16 -17.76 12.35
CA ARG A 601 25.07 -18.26 13.37
C ARG A 601 24.83 -19.77 13.55
N ASN A 602 25.63 -20.56 12.90
CA ASN A 602 25.84 -21.96 13.25
C ASN A 602 26.59 -22.02 14.57
N TYR A 603 26.04 -22.76 15.52
CA TYR A 603 26.74 -23.23 16.71
C TYR A 603 27.65 -24.36 16.28
N ASP A 604 28.93 -24.18 16.43
CA ASP A 604 29.90 -25.27 16.41
C ASP A 604 30.39 -25.50 17.84
N GLN A 605 30.14 -26.72 18.33
CA GLN A 605 30.70 -27.24 19.58
C GLN A 605 32.12 -27.75 19.30
N GLY A 606 33.09 -27.22 19.99
CA GLY A 606 34.44 -27.76 19.95
C GLY A 606 35.23 -27.36 21.18
N GLY A 607 35.36 -28.29 22.10
CA GLY A 607 36.09 -28.11 23.36
C GLY A 607 37.59 -27.91 23.21
N GLY A 608 38.22 -27.36 24.22
CA GLY A 608 39.67 -27.28 24.30
C GLY A 608 40.19 -26.37 25.39
N ASN A 609 40.41 -26.97 26.56
CA ASN A 609 41.23 -26.53 27.69
C ASN A 609 42.51 -25.77 27.30
N ARG A 610 42.87 -24.70 28.02
CA ARG A 610 44.11 -24.53 28.79
C ARG A 610 44.40 -23.09 29.24
N ASN A 611 44.38 -22.97 30.54
CA ASN A 611 45.38 -22.28 31.42
C ASN A 611 46.21 -21.08 30.92
N ARG A 612 46.16 -20.00 31.73
CA ARG A 612 47.22 -19.33 32.51
C ARG A 612 47.29 -17.80 32.36
N ARG A 613 47.14 -17.21 33.55
CA ARG A 613 47.92 -16.06 34.13
C ARG A 613 47.96 -14.76 33.30
N GLY A 614 47.56 -13.62 33.81
CA GLY A 614 48.03 -12.90 34.99
C GLY A 614 48.33 -11.47 34.59
N PHE A 615 47.95 -10.60 35.44
CA PHE A 615 48.08 -9.17 35.61
C PHE A 615 46.86 -8.35 35.16
#